data_8c4481ce3737b1a04d98884b8c25b9cf
#
_entry.id   8c4481ce3737b1a04d98884b8c25b9cf
#
_cell.length_a   1.000
_cell.length_b   1.000
_cell.length_c   1.000
_cell.angle_alpha   90.00
_cell.angle_beta   90.00
_cell.angle_gamma   90.00
#
_symmetry.space_group_name_H-M   'P 1'
#
loop_
_entity.id
_entity.type
_entity.pdbx_description
1 polymer ?
#
loop_
_entity_poly.entity_id
_entity_poly.type
_entity_poly.pdbx_seq_one_letter_code
_entity_poly.pdbx_strand_id
1 'polypeptide(L)'
;MELKFDKNRKRVKRCPCCGHENKGGYVPYVGTDNGYCNYCGSSCFKNKNGTLVDPNKITYTPPKKTNLLPEYFIEQSFSNHENIDFVKFLVGQFGSSKTEEIISKYYLCGSTKNLGAVIFWQIDKNKKVRTGKVMDYNPDSGKRIGYPSWVHSFAPDYSLRQCFFGEHLIQMDKPVAIVDSEK
;
A
#
# COMPACT_ATOMS: atom_id res chain seq x y z
N MET A 1 13.99 -12.34 -2.03
CA MET A 1 15.34 -12.51 -2.64
C MET A 1 15.73 -11.17 -3.23
N GLU A 2 16.81 -10.57 -2.74
CA GLU A 2 17.27 -9.26 -3.20
C GLU A 2 17.99 -9.42 -4.56
N LEU A 3 17.55 -8.69 -5.57
CA LEU A 3 18.18 -8.70 -6.89
C LEU A 3 19.46 -7.86 -6.86
N LYS A 4 20.63 -8.51 -6.99
CA LYS A 4 21.93 -7.82 -7.05
C LYS A 4 22.47 -7.84 -8.48
N PHE A 5 23.00 -6.72 -8.93
CA PHE A 5 23.66 -6.63 -10.23
C PHE A 5 24.99 -7.40 -10.25
N ASP A 6 25.21 -8.11 -11.37
CA ASP A 6 26.45 -8.83 -11.60
C ASP A 6 27.61 -7.86 -11.90
N LYS A 7 28.73 -8.05 -11.22
CA LYS A 7 29.95 -7.27 -11.46
C LYS A 7 30.51 -7.52 -12.87
N ASN A 8 30.35 -8.75 -13.41
CA ASN A 8 30.72 -9.10 -14.76
C ASN A 8 29.61 -8.72 -15.76
N ARG A 9 29.52 -7.43 -16.08
CA ARG A 9 28.51 -6.88 -17.00
C ARG A 9 28.60 -7.48 -18.42
N LYS A 10 29.76 -7.97 -18.85
CA LYS A 10 29.98 -8.54 -20.20
C LYS A 10 29.66 -10.02 -20.28
N ARG A 11 29.25 -10.67 -19.19
CA ARG A 11 28.86 -12.09 -19.19
C ARG A 11 27.72 -12.37 -20.19
N VAL A 12 26.76 -11.48 -20.29
CA VAL A 12 25.70 -11.52 -21.30
C VAL A 12 26.18 -10.70 -22.51
N LYS A 13 26.47 -11.37 -23.64
CA LYS A 13 27.08 -10.72 -24.80
C LYS A 13 26.16 -9.79 -25.57
N ARG A 14 24.84 -10.03 -25.53
CA ARG A 14 23.83 -9.21 -26.20
C ARG A 14 22.65 -8.99 -25.28
N CYS A 15 22.08 -7.79 -25.35
CA CYS A 15 20.86 -7.49 -24.62
C CYS A 15 19.73 -8.42 -25.07
N PRO A 16 19.08 -9.16 -24.15
CA PRO A 16 17.99 -10.05 -24.51
C PRO A 16 16.74 -9.33 -25.07
N CYS A 17 16.55 -8.04 -24.76
CA CYS A 17 15.40 -7.27 -25.26
C CYS A 17 15.62 -6.68 -26.64
N CYS A 18 16.72 -5.92 -26.83
CA CYS A 18 16.94 -5.16 -28.05
C CYS A 18 18.01 -5.80 -28.99
N GLY A 19 18.65 -6.91 -28.60
CA GLY A 19 19.68 -7.56 -29.38
C GLY A 19 21.01 -6.81 -29.47
N HIS A 20 21.12 -5.61 -28.88
CA HIS A 20 22.33 -4.79 -28.93
C HIS A 20 23.53 -5.50 -28.30
N GLU A 21 24.72 -5.40 -28.94
CA GLU A 21 25.94 -5.95 -28.38
C GLU A 21 26.29 -5.29 -27.06
N ASN A 22 26.53 -6.09 -26.00
CA ASN A 22 26.79 -5.58 -24.68
C ASN A 22 28.25 -5.14 -24.51
N LYS A 23 28.52 -3.88 -24.75
CA LYS A 23 29.81 -3.23 -24.45
C LYS A 23 29.86 -2.68 -23.00
N GLY A 24 28.99 -3.18 -22.11
CA GLY A 24 28.88 -2.77 -20.69
C GLY A 24 27.59 -2.03 -20.34
N GLY A 25 26.73 -1.75 -21.33
CA GLY A 25 25.44 -1.08 -21.12
C GLY A 25 24.31 -2.01 -20.71
N TYR A 26 24.44 -3.33 -20.90
CA TYR A 26 23.56 -4.29 -20.29
C TYR A 26 24.12 -4.76 -18.96
N VAL A 27 23.32 -4.69 -17.90
CA VAL A 27 23.73 -5.04 -16.53
C VAL A 27 22.89 -6.23 -16.06
N PRO A 28 23.44 -7.47 -16.14
CA PRO A 28 22.71 -8.65 -15.69
C PRO A 28 22.61 -8.71 -14.16
N TYR A 29 21.59 -9.43 -13.67
CA TYR A 29 21.53 -9.82 -12.27
C TYR A 29 22.36 -11.07 -12.02
N VAL A 30 22.93 -11.20 -10.82
CA VAL A 30 23.74 -12.34 -10.41
C VAL A 30 23.00 -13.66 -10.66
N GLY A 31 23.66 -14.60 -11.32
CA GLY A 31 23.14 -15.95 -11.56
C GLY A 31 22.06 -16.08 -12.62
N THR A 32 21.70 -14.99 -13.32
CA THR A 32 20.68 -15.03 -14.40
C THR A 32 21.08 -14.17 -15.58
N ASP A 33 20.46 -14.42 -16.76
CA ASP A 33 20.61 -13.55 -17.93
C ASP A 33 19.60 -12.39 -17.94
N ASN A 34 18.75 -12.31 -16.93
CA ASN A 34 17.88 -11.17 -16.70
C ASN A 34 18.70 -9.96 -16.24
N GLY A 35 18.27 -8.75 -16.55
CA GLY A 35 19.01 -7.55 -16.17
C GLY A 35 18.37 -6.28 -16.69
N TYR A 36 19.11 -5.19 -16.58
CA TYR A 36 18.71 -3.86 -17.07
C TYR A 36 19.61 -3.45 -18.25
N CYS A 37 19.00 -2.90 -19.29
CA CYS A 37 19.71 -2.42 -20.48
C CYS A 37 19.68 -0.89 -20.56
N ASN A 38 20.85 -0.27 -20.47
CA ASN A 38 21.00 1.18 -20.64
C ASN A 38 20.84 1.64 -22.12
N TYR A 39 20.93 0.72 -23.09
CA TYR A 39 20.76 1.08 -24.51
C TYR A 39 19.27 1.23 -24.89
N CYS A 40 18.40 0.34 -24.40
CA CYS A 40 16.96 0.42 -24.68
C CYS A 40 16.12 0.90 -23.48
N GLY A 41 16.75 1.17 -22.34
CA GLY A 41 16.08 1.63 -21.13
C GLY A 41 15.15 0.61 -20.48
N SER A 42 15.27 -0.67 -20.82
CA SER A 42 14.32 -1.71 -20.42
C SER A 42 14.91 -2.71 -19.44
N SER A 43 14.11 -3.17 -18.51
CA SER A 43 14.39 -4.36 -17.70
C SER A 43 14.02 -5.61 -18.51
N CYS A 44 15.01 -6.45 -18.77
CA CYS A 44 14.85 -7.65 -19.58
C CYS A 44 14.69 -8.86 -18.67
N PHE A 45 13.48 -9.40 -18.63
CA PHE A 45 13.16 -10.60 -17.87
C PHE A 45 12.64 -11.71 -18.81
N LYS A 46 13.12 -12.92 -18.59
CA LYS A 46 12.55 -14.12 -19.21
C LYS A 46 11.51 -14.72 -18.29
N ASN A 47 10.37 -15.14 -18.84
CA ASN A 47 9.40 -15.94 -18.11
C ASN A 47 9.95 -17.35 -17.81
N LYS A 48 9.19 -18.16 -17.08
CA LYS A 48 9.57 -19.55 -16.75
C LYS A 48 9.83 -20.42 -17.98
N ASN A 49 9.30 -20.02 -19.16
CA ASN A 49 9.47 -20.73 -20.43
C ASN A 49 10.62 -20.15 -21.28
N GLY A 50 11.44 -19.26 -20.73
CA GLY A 50 12.57 -18.65 -21.44
C GLY A 50 12.19 -17.56 -22.45
N THR A 51 10.90 -17.21 -22.59
CA THR A 51 10.43 -16.14 -23.47
C THR A 51 10.66 -14.78 -22.83
N LEU A 52 11.20 -13.83 -23.61
CA LEU A 52 11.34 -12.44 -23.14
C LEU A 52 9.96 -11.83 -22.87
N VAL A 53 9.80 -11.32 -21.68
CA VAL A 53 8.65 -10.47 -21.34
C VAL A 53 9.04 -9.04 -21.71
N ASP A 54 8.40 -8.48 -22.73
CA ASP A 54 8.52 -7.06 -23.05
C ASP A 54 7.83 -6.24 -21.95
N PRO A 55 8.59 -5.47 -21.16
CA PRO A 55 7.99 -4.66 -20.09
C PRO A 55 7.06 -3.58 -20.65
N ASN A 56 7.17 -3.21 -21.93
CA ASN A 56 6.28 -2.27 -22.59
C ASN A 56 5.01 -2.93 -23.15
N LYS A 57 5.00 -4.26 -23.23
CA LYS A 57 3.81 -5.09 -23.50
C LYS A 57 3.20 -5.64 -22.20
N ILE A 58 3.24 -4.88 -21.12
CA ILE A 58 2.31 -5.11 -20.03
C ILE A 58 0.93 -4.79 -20.61
N THR A 59 0.28 -5.81 -21.18
CA THR A 59 -1.14 -5.75 -21.45
C THR A 59 -1.79 -5.47 -20.10
N TYR A 60 -2.21 -4.22 -19.91
CA TYR A 60 -3.07 -3.86 -18.80
C TYR A 60 -4.32 -4.75 -18.93
N THR A 61 -4.33 -5.82 -18.20
CA THR A 61 -5.55 -6.56 -17.93
C THR A 61 -6.30 -5.72 -16.90
N PRO A 62 -7.43 -5.09 -17.27
CA PRO A 62 -8.20 -4.35 -16.30
C PRO A 62 -8.53 -5.26 -15.12
N PRO A 63 -8.44 -4.76 -13.89
CA PRO A 63 -8.69 -5.57 -12.70
C PRO A 63 -10.05 -6.24 -12.82
N LYS A 64 -10.08 -7.55 -12.73
CA LYS A 64 -11.24 -8.39 -13.01
C LYS A 64 -12.42 -8.18 -12.05
N LYS A 65 -12.26 -7.50 -10.91
CA LYS A 65 -13.34 -7.28 -9.92
C LYS A 65 -13.11 -6.07 -9.00
N THR A 66 -14.18 -5.72 -8.32
CA THR A 66 -14.38 -4.61 -7.42
C THR A 66 -13.24 -4.46 -6.41
N ASN A 67 -12.81 -3.24 -6.31
CA ASN A 67 -11.88 -2.73 -5.33
C ASN A 67 -12.63 -2.14 -4.12
N LEU A 68 -13.68 -2.83 -3.67
CA LEU A 68 -14.46 -2.47 -2.50
C LEU A 68 -14.36 -3.59 -1.48
N LEU A 69 -14.16 -3.21 -0.23
CA LEU A 69 -14.30 -4.13 0.89
C LEU A 69 -15.77 -4.11 1.36
N PRO A 70 -16.31 -5.24 1.80
CA PRO A 70 -17.61 -5.28 2.44
C PRO A 70 -17.69 -4.40 3.68
N GLU A 71 -18.80 -3.72 3.89
CA GLU A 71 -19.01 -2.78 5.01
C GLU A 71 -18.92 -3.48 6.38
N TYR A 72 -19.22 -4.76 6.48
CA TYR A 72 -19.12 -5.54 7.71
C TYR A 72 -17.70 -5.55 8.31
N PHE A 73 -16.64 -5.30 7.52
CA PHE A 73 -15.28 -5.16 8.06
C PHE A 73 -15.16 -3.99 9.03
N ILE A 74 -15.85 -2.88 8.74
CA ILE A 74 -15.90 -1.73 9.67
C ILE A 74 -16.67 -2.13 10.92
N GLU A 75 -17.86 -2.73 10.76
CA GLU A 75 -18.73 -3.12 11.87
C GLU A 75 -18.02 -4.06 12.84
N GLN A 76 -17.33 -5.09 12.32
CA GLN A 76 -16.56 -6.02 13.14
C GLN A 76 -15.38 -5.37 13.87
N SER A 77 -14.78 -4.34 13.30
CA SER A 77 -13.62 -3.66 13.88
C SER A 77 -14.01 -2.57 14.88
N PHE A 78 -15.28 -2.15 14.91
CA PHE A 78 -15.76 -1.06 15.78
C PHE A 78 -15.86 -1.44 17.26
N SER A 79 -15.95 -2.74 17.58
CA SER A 79 -16.23 -3.26 18.92
C SER A 79 -15.08 -3.14 19.93
N ASN A 80 -13.89 -2.69 19.53
CA ASN A 80 -12.67 -2.71 20.38
C ASN A 80 -11.93 -1.38 20.45
N HIS A 81 -12.59 -0.25 20.24
CA HIS A 81 -11.89 1.05 20.19
C HIS A 81 -11.25 1.48 21.50
N GLU A 82 -11.77 1.06 22.67
CA GLU A 82 -11.19 1.39 23.99
C GLU A 82 -9.77 0.82 24.19
N ASN A 83 -9.46 -0.26 23.52
CA ASN A 83 -8.15 -0.91 23.63
C ASN A 83 -7.10 -0.39 22.64
N ILE A 84 -7.48 0.53 21.75
CA ILE A 84 -6.59 1.09 20.74
C ILE A 84 -5.62 2.08 21.38
N ASP A 85 -4.32 1.85 21.23
CA ASP A 85 -3.30 2.71 21.84
C ASP A 85 -3.33 4.15 21.30
N PHE A 86 -3.65 4.31 20.01
CA PHE A 86 -3.87 5.65 19.44
C PHE A 86 -5.07 6.37 20.05
N VAL A 87 -6.14 5.66 20.40
CA VAL A 87 -7.30 6.24 21.09
C VAL A 87 -6.92 6.69 22.50
N LYS A 88 -6.13 5.90 23.23
CA LYS A 88 -5.62 6.31 24.56
C LYS A 88 -4.82 7.61 24.46
N PHE A 89 -3.95 7.73 23.44
CA PHE A 89 -3.24 8.98 23.17
C PHE A 89 -4.19 10.14 22.88
N LEU A 90 -5.22 9.95 22.03
CA LEU A 90 -6.20 11.01 21.73
C LEU A 90 -6.98 11.44 22.97
N VAL A 91 -7.37 10.51 23.84
CA VAL A 91 -8.03 10.83 25.12
C VAL A 91 -7.14 11.68 25.99
N GLY A 92 -5.85 11.36 26.08
CA GLY A 92 -4.86 12.15 26.82
C GLY A 92 -4.68 13.58 26.27
N GLN A 93 -4.86 13.78 24.96
CA GLN A 93 -4.68 15.09 24.31
C GLN A 93 -5.96 15.93 24.29
N PHE A 94 -7.12 15.32 24.08
CA PHE A 94 -8.36 16.04 23.74
C PHE A 94 -9.52 15.73 24.72
N GLY A 95 -9.33 14.76 25.62
CA GLY A 95 -10.39 14.25 26.51
C GLY A 95 -11.33 13.27 25.79
N SER A 96 -12.13 12.54 26.59
CA SER A 96 -12.97 11.44 26.09
C SER A 96 -14.04 11.92 25.10
N SER A 97 -14.77 12.97 25.43
CA SER A 97 -15.88 13.45 24.60
C SER A 97 -15.45 13.85 23.18
N LYS A 98 -14.32 14.56 23.06
CA LYS A 98 -13.78 14.95 21.74
C LYS A 98 -13.22 13.76 20.98
N THR A 99 -12.63 12.82 21.70
CA THR A 99 -12.10 11.59 21.10
C THR A 99 -13.23 10.70 20.54
N GLU A 100 -14.35 10.57 21.24
CA GLU A 100 -15.52 9.84 20.74
C GLU A 100 -16.10 10.46 19.46
N GLU A 101 -16.16 11.80 19.40
CA GLU A 101 -16.54 12.51 18.17
C GLU A 101 -15.61 12.15 17.00
N ILE A 102 -14.30 12.15 17.25
CA ILE A 102 -13.29 11.80 16.23
C ILE A 102 -13.43 10.34 15.81
N ILE A 103 -13.56 9.41 16.75
CA ILE A 103 -13.74 7.98 16.49
C ILE A 103 -14.95 7.75 15.58
N SER A 104 -16.10 8.30 15.95
CA SER A 104 -17.34 8.15 15.21
C SER A 104 -17.27 8.77 13.82
N LYS A 105 -16.68 9.97 13.71
CA LYS A 105 -16.58 10.73 12.47
C LYS A 105 -15.67 10.09 11.44
N TYR A 106 -14.51 9.56 11.89
CA TYR A 106 -13.48 9.00 11.03
C TYR A 106 -13.46 7.47 11.01
N TYR A 107 -14.38 6.82 11.73
CA TYR A 107 -14.44 5.37 11.86
C TYR A 107 -13.09 4.78 12.32
N LEU A 108 -12.52 5.33 13.41
CA LEU A 108 -11.30 4.78 13.99
C LEU A 108 -11.61 3.47 14.70
N CYS A 109 -11.13 2.38 14.15
CA CYS A 109 -11.45 1.03 14.59
C CYS A 109 -10.21 0.28 15.06
N GLY A 110 -10.41 -0.75 15.89
CA GLY A 110 -9.35 -1.64 16.35
C GLY A 110 -9.11 -2.81 15.40
N SER A 111 -7.86 -3.21 15.27
CA SER A 111 -7.52 -4.42 14.55
C SER A 111 -7.77 -5.65 15.42
N THR A 112 -8.49 -6.65 14.90
CA THR A 112 -8.71 -7.93 15.58
C THR A 112 -7.47 -8.84 15.54
N LYS A 113 -6.54 -8.56 14.63
CA LYS A 113 -5.30 -9.36 14.46
C LYS A 113 -4.11 -8.78 15.20
N ASN A 114 -4.10 -7.46 15.39
CA ASN A 114 -3.05 -6.75 16.11
C ASN A 114 -3.72 -5.92 17.20
N LEU A 115 -3.76 -6.44 18.42
CA LEU A 115 -4.37 -5.77 19.57
C LEU A 115 -3.63 -4.48 19.86
N GLY A 116 -4.37 -3.39 20.02
CA GLY A 116 -3.82 -2.04 20.22
C GLY A 116 -3.65 -1.23 18.93
N ALA A 117 -3.53 -1.89 17.76
CA ALA A 117 -3.43 -1.18 16.49
C ALA A 117 -4.74 -0.51 16.09
N VAL A 118 -4.62 0.69 15.50
CA VAL A 118 -5.72 1.42 14.90
C VAL A 118 -5.84 1.09 13.41
N ILE A 119 -7.08 1.05 12.92
CA ILE A 119 -7.38 0.97 11.48
C ILE A 119 -7.91 2.34 11.03
N PHE A 120 -7.20 2.96 10.09
CA PHE A 120 -7.64 4.15 9.36
C PHE A 120 -8.33 3.71 8.07
N TRP A 121 -9.66 3.72 8.08
CA TRP A 121 -10.45 3.30 6.95
C TRP A 121 -10.47 4.34 5.83
N GLN A 122 -10.15 3.93 4.62
CA GLN A 122 -10.32 4.73 3.42
C GLN A 122 -11.72 4.50 2.87
N ILE A 123 -12.61 5.46 3.09
CA ILE A 123 -14.00 5.46 2.67
C ILE A 123 -14.17 6.58 1.65
N ASP A 124 -14.63 6.25 0.46
CA ASP A 124 -14.78 7.21 -0.62
C ASP A 124 -16.01 8.13 -0.45
N LYS A 125 -16.14 9.13 -1.31
CA LYS A 125 -17.26 10.07 -1.34
C LYS A 125 -18.64 9.40 -1.48
N ASN A 126 -18.68 8.18 -2.01
CA ASN A 126 -19.91 7.40 -2.16
C ASN A 126 -20.15 6.47 -0.96
N LYS A 127 -19.45 6.68 0.15
CA LYS A 127 -19.52 5.84 1.37
C LYS A 127 -19.08 4.39 1.17
N LYS A 128 -18.28 4.11 0.13
CA LYS A 128 -17.77 2.77 -0.14
C LYS A 128 -16.38 2.58 0.47
N VAL A 129 -16.19 1.45 1.14
CA VAL A 129 -14.93 1.09 1.81
C VAL A 129 -13.93 0.62 0.76
N ARG A 130 -12.82 1.35 0.64
CA ARG A 130 -11.73 1.02 -0.30
C ARG A 130 -10.69 0.12 0.34
N THR A 131 -10.20 0.48 1.49
CA THR A 131 -9.23 -0.30 2.28
C THR A 131 -9.14 0.25 3.70
N GLY A 132 -8.31 -0.37 4.52
CA GLY A 132 -7.94 0.13 5.84
C GLY A 132 -6.42 0.04 6.03
N LYS A 133 -5.82 1.12 6.52
CA LYS A 133 -4.41 1.17 6.92
C LYS A 133 -4.30 0.86 8.40
N VAL A 134 -3.61 -0.23 8.73
CA VAL A 134 -3.43 -0.69 10.11
C VAL A 134 -2.10 -0.17 10.64
N MET A 135 -2.11 0.49 11.77
CA MET A 135 -0.92 1.11 12.35
C MET A 135 -0.90 1.00 13.87
N ASP A 136 0.31 0.82 14.40
CA ASP A 136 0.58 0.85 15.83
C ASP A 136 1.11 2.20 16.27
N TYR A 137 0.70 2.64 17.45
CA TYR A 137 1.16 3.88 18.06
C TYR A 137 1.53 3.67 19.52
N ASN A 138 2.48 4.45 19.99
CA ASN A 138 2.76 4.54 21.43
C ASN A 138 1.66 5.37 22.10
N PRO A 139 0.97 4.86 23.13
CA PRO A 139 -0.18 5.53 23.75
C PRO A 139 0.18 6.84 24.47
N ASP A 140 1.42 6.99 24.94
CA ASP A 140 1.84 8.18 25.69
C ASP A 140 2.31 9.30 24.74
N SER A 141 3.09 8.95 23.72
CA SER A 141 3.73 9.93 22.83
C SER A 141 2.99 10.14 21.51
N GLY A 142 2.06 9.26 21.15
CA GLY A 142 1.40 9.22 19.84
C GLY A 142 2.37 9.00 18.69
N LYS A 143 3.59 8.49 18.92
CA LYS A 143 4.54 8.16 17.87
C LYS A 143 4.21 6.82 17.24
N ARG A 144 4.30 6.76 15.92
CA ARG A 144 4.11 5.52 15.16
C ARG A 144 5.15 4.48 15.53
N ILE A 145 4.72 3.24 15.66
CA ILE A 145 5.56 2.06 15.91
C ILE A 145 5.53 1.19 14.64
N GLY A 146 6.70 0.87 14.11
CA GLY A 146 6.84 -0.04 12.97
C GLY A 146 6.30 0.49 11.64
N TYR A 147 5.96 -0.46 10.75
CA TYR A 147 5.46 -0.19 9.41
C TYR A 147 3.96 -0.46 9.31
N PRO A 148 3.24 0.29 8.45
CA PRO A 148 1.82 0.03 8.25
C PRO A 148 1.59 -1.32 7.56
N SER A 149 0.48 -1.96 7.90
CA SER A 149 -0.09 -3.07 7.13
C SER A 149 -1.46 -2.66 6.58
N TRP A 150 -2.04 -3.49 5.72
CA TRP A 150 -3.26 -3.13 5.00
C TRP A 150 -4.31 -4.23 5.10
N VAL A 151 -5.55 -3.85 5.33
CA VAL A 151 -6.67 -4.80 5.44
C VAL A 151 -6.86 -5.59 4.15
N HIS A 152 -6.72 -4.96 3.00
CA HIS A 152 -6.90 -5.62 1.70
C HIS A 152 -5.84 -6.70 1.41
N SER A 153 -4.70 -6.71 2.10
CA SER A 153 -3.68 -7.76 1.92
C SER A 153 -4.18 -9.16 2.27
N PHE A 154 -5.31 -9.25 2.95
CA PHE A 154 -5.97 -10.50 3.32
C PHE A 154 -7.07 -10.94 2.34
N ALA A 155 -7.35 -10.16 1.30
CA ALA A 155 -8.36 -10.45 0.29
C ALA A 155 -7.68 -10.92 -1.01
N PRO A 156 -7.73 -12.22 -1.37
CA PRO A 156 -6.91 -12.81 -2.44
C PRO A 156 -7.17 -12.25 -3.84
N ASP A 157 -8.36 -11.76 -4.13
CA ASP A 157 -8.73 -11.24 -5.46
C ASP A 157 -8.99 -9.73 -5.46
N TYR A 158 -8.42 -9.03 -4.49
CA TYR A 158 -8.65 -7.61 -4.31
C TYR A 158 -7.74 -6.76 -5.18
N SER A 159 -8.32 -5.84 -5.95
CA SER A 159 -7.58 -4.84 -6.71
C SER A 159 -7.63 -3.49 -5.99
N LEU A 160 -6.52 -3.07 -5.42
CA LEU A 160 -6.45 -1.84 -4.65
C LEU A 160 -6.76 -0.59 -5.50
N ARG A 161 -7.77 0.16 -5.05
CA ARG A 161 -8.02 1.53 -5.51
C ARG A 161 -8.21 2.42 -4.30
N GLN A 162 -7.15 3.11 -3.94
CA GLN A 162 -7.16 4.00 -2.77
C GLN A 162 -8.02 5.24 -2.98
N CYS A 163 -8.48 5.80 -1.87
CA CYS A 163 -9.02 7.15 -1.75
C CYS A 163 -8.39 7.82 -0.53
N PHE A 164 -8.67 9.10 -0.31
CA PHE A 164 -8.14 9.79 0.87
C PHE A 164 -8.82 9.31 2.15
N PHE A 165 -8.04 9.25 3.24
CA PHE A 165 -8.63 9.12 4.56
C PHE A 165 -9.48 10.36 4.86
N GLY A 166 -10.73 10.17 5.30
CA GLY A 166 -11.67 11.26 5.49
C GLY A 166 -12.36 11.76 4.22
N GLU A 167 -12.15 11.17 3.04
CA GLU A 167 -12.79 11.59 1.78
C GLU A 167 -14.32 11.61 1.91
N HIS A 168 -14.91 10.68 2.66
CA HIS A 168 -16.35 10.60 2.91
C HIS A 168 -16.92 11.79 3.71
N LEU A 169 -16.08 12.65 4.27
CA LEU A 169 -16.44 13.84 5.04
C LEU A 169 -16.39 15.12 4.22
N ILE A 170 -15.88 15.06 3.00
CA ILE A 170 -15.74 16.23 2.12
C ILE A 170 -17.13 16.77 1.78
N GLN A 171 -17.32 18.06 2.05
CA GLN A 171 -18.48 18.86 1.63
C GLN A 171 -18.00 19.91 0.65
N MET A 172 -18.65 19.97 -0.52
CA MET A 172 -18.19 20.82 -1.64
C MET A 172 -18.29 22.32 -1.38
N ASP A 173 -19.08 22.71 -0.39
CA ASP A 173 -19.30 24.09 0.07
C ASP A 173 -18.36 24.52 1.21
N LYS A 174 -17.48 23.64 1.66
CA LYS A 174 -16.55 23.91 2.77
C LYS A 174 -15.09 23.79 2.32
N PRO A 175 -14.19 24.60 2.91
CA PRO A 175 -12.77 24.46 2.68
C PRO A 175 -12.26 23.10 3.15
N VAL A 176 -11.33 22.51 2.39
CA VAL A 176 -10.70 21.23 2.66
C VAL A 176 -9.20 21.44 2.85
N ALA A 177 -8.65 20.89 3.95
CA ALA A 177 -7.21 20.81 4.15
C ALA A 177 -6.73 19.40 3.75
N ILE A 178 -5.69 19.33 2.95
CA ILE A 178 -5.01 18.06 2.60
C ILE A 178 -3.70 18.01 3.38
N VAL A 179 -3.52 16.91 4.10
CA VAL A 179 -2.31 16.64 4.91
C VAL A 179 -1.70 15.31 4.46
N ASP A 180 -0.43 15.09 4.76
CA ASP A 180 0.33 13.91 4.35
C ASP A 180 0.19 12.71 5.30
N SER A 181 -0.60 12.84 6.36
CA SER A 181 -0.76 11.82 7.41
C SER A 181 -2.20 11.76 7.91
N GLU A 182 -2.62 10.57 8.34
CA GLU A 182 -3.92 10.34 8.99
C GLU A 182 -3.99 10.85 10.44
N LYS A 183 -2.85 11.15 11.02
CA LYS A 183 -2.69 11.63 12.41
C LYS A 183 -2.82 13.15 12.48
#